data_e00635dccfe82f62997947161f54bdca
#
_entry.id   e00635dccfe82f62997947161f54bdca
#
_cell.length_a   1.000
_cell.length_b   1.000
_cell.length_c   1.000
_cell.angle_alpha   90.00
_cell.angle_beta   90.00
_cell.angle_gamma   90.00
#
_symmetry.space_group_name_H-M   'P 1'
#
loop_
_entity.id
_entity.type
_entity.pdbx_description
1 polymer ?
#
loop_
_entity_poly.entity_id
_entity_poly.type
_entity_poly.pdbx_seq_one_letter_code
_entity_poly.pdbx_strand_id
1 'polypeptide(L)'
;MIYGIDVSKHQGAINWDNLAAQYKAGKIGFVIIRAGYGYSTIDPQFERNYREAAARGIPVGAYWYAYWSKGTPADECKAFLAAVSGKSLAYGIWYDVEYERSITALGKKERTDKVLQGLAVLAASGRYCGLYASTDMINNRLEFERLKAYDIWVAQYGSRCTCKLPYGIWQYSSTNPLGVPGYGRHLDCNRAYKDYHKITAKGTLALGKLVQPVQPGPGEDKPPRDTYTREIGPATRGDLIKLIEEADKLGLYVTGALTIGPMTGGDDAAIQALAAELGLECK
;
A
#
# COMPACT_ATOMS: atom_id res chain seq x y z
N MET A 1 -18.44 -2.50 11.55
CA MET A 1 -17.78 -3.59 10.82
C MET A 1 -18.47 -3.73 9.47
N ILE A 2 -17.72 -3.76 8.38
CA ILE A 2 -18.22 -3.81 7.01
C ILE A 2 -17.67 -5.09 6.37
N TYR A 3 -18.54 -5.91 5.78
CA TYR A 3 -18.11 -7.09 5.05
C TYR A 3 -17.74 -6.73 3.61
N GLY A 4 -16.78 -7.45 3.03
CA GLY A 4 -16.36 -7.30 1.65
C GLY A 4 -15.75 -8.57 1.11
N ILE A 5 -15.35 -8.49 -0.14
CA ILE A 5 -14.70 -9.60 -0.86
C ILE A 5 -13.42 -9.11 -1.51
N ASP A 6 -12.53 -10.03 -1.82
CA ASP A 6 -11.44 -9.72 -2.75
C ASP A 6 -11.45 -10.70 -3.93
N VAL A 7 -11.01 -10.21 -5.09
CA VAL A 7 -11.13 -10.90 -6.37
C VAL A 7 -9.92 -10.65 -7.28
N SER A 8 -9.69 -11.58 -8.18
CA SER A 8 -8.65 -11.53 -9.19
C SER A 8 -9.10 -12.25 -10.47
N LYS A 9 -8.18 -12.53 -11.39
CA LYS A 9 -8.44 -13.38 -12.56
C LYS A 9 -8.97 -14.78 -12.19
N HIS A 10 -8.71 -15.24 -10.97
CA HIS A 10 -9.11 -16.60 -10.53
C HIS A 10 -10.62 -16.76 -10.38
N GLN A 11 -11.36 -15.67 -10.18
CA GLN A 11 -12.83 -15.69 -10.18
C GLN A 11 -13.43 -15.65 -11.60
N GLY A 12 -12.57 -15.57 -12.64
CA GLY A 12 -13.01 -15.55 -14.04
C GLY A 12 -13.90 -14.34 -14.37
N ALA A 13 -14.93 -14.58 -15.16
CA ALA A 13 -15.90 -13.57 -15.56
C ALA A 13 -16.94 -13.35 -14.45
N ILE A 14 -16.71 -12.35 -13.63
CA ILE A 14 -17.59 -11.98 -12.51
C ILE A 14 -18.95 -11.46 -13.04
N ASN A 15 -20.04 -11.94 -12.43
CA ASN A 15 -21.37 -11.35 -12.60
C ASN A 15 -21.53 -10.14 -11.66
N TRP A 16 -21.26 -8.96 -12.19
CA TRP A 16 -21.29 -7.73 -11.42
C TRP A 16 -22.68 -7.26 -11.03
N ASP A 17 -23.74 -7.70 -11.71
CA ASP A 17 -25.11 -7.40 -11.32
C ASP A 17 -25.49 -8.16 -10.04
N ASN A 18 -25.05 -9.42 -9.92
CA ASN A 18 -25.18 -10.16 -8.68
C ASN A 18 -24.44 -9.48 -7.52
N LEU A 19 -23.20 -9.00 -7.74
CA LEU A 19 -22.45 -8.28 -6.70
C LEU A 19 -23.13 -6.95 -6.33
N ALA A 20 -23.63 -6.22 -7.29
CA ALA A 20 -24.40 -4.99 -7.04
C ALA A 20 -25.66 -5.24 -6.21
N ALA A 21 -26.35 -6.36 -6.46
CA ALA A 21 -27.49 -6.75 -5.63
C ALA A 21 -27.08 -7.05 -4.18
N GLN A 22 -25.94 -7.74 -3.98
CA GLN A 22 -25.39 -7.98 -2.62
C GLN A 22 -24.95 -6.69 -1.94
N TYR A 23 -24.37 -5.75 -2.68
CA TYR A 23 -23.99 -4.42 -2.19
C TYR A 23 -25.23 -3.62 -1.76
N LYS A 24 -26.25 -3.53 -2.62
CA LYS A 24 -27.52 -2.84 -2.32
C LYS A 24 -28.24 -3.45 -1.12
N ALA A 25 -28.14 -4.77 -0.94
CA ALA A 25 -28.69 -5.48 0.21
C ALA A 25 -27.85 -5.33 1.49
N GLY A 26 -26.72 -4.61 1.44
CA GLY A 26 -25.83 -4.41 2.59
C GLY A 26 -25.04 -5.65 3.02
N LYS A 27 -25.05 -6.73 2.23
CA LYS A 27 -24.28 -7.95 2.53
C LYS A 27 -22.79 -7.77 2.31
N ILE A 28 -22.41 -7.00 1.31
CA ILE A 28 -21.03 -6.54 1.08
C ILE A 28 -21.00 -5.03 0.99
N GLY A 29 -19.94 -4.40 1.43
CA GLY A 29 -19.77 -2.94 1.37
C GLY A 29 -18.56 -2.52 0.53
N PHE A 30 -17.72 -3.46 0.08
CA PHE A 30 -16.54 -3.16 -0.73
C PHE A 30 -16.04 -4.39 -1.49
N VAL A 31 -15.19 -4.12 -2.49
CA VAL A 31 -14.40 -5.13 -3.18
C VAL A 31 -12.94 -4.68 -3.27
N ILE A 32 -11.99 -5.57 -3.01
CA ILE A 32 -10.56 -5.34 -3.28
C ILE A 32 -10.16 -6.18 -4.49
N ILE A 33 -9.56 -5.56 -5.50
CA ILE A 33 -9.31 -6.18 -6.81
C ILE A 33 -7.81 -6.28 -7.05
N ARG A 34 -7.32 -7.46 -7.44
CA ARG A 34 -5.92 -7.60 -7.85
C ARG A 34 -5.64 -6.74 -9.08
N ALA A 35 -4.74 -5.76 -8.93
CA ALA A 35 -4.30 -4.95 -10.05
C ALA A 35 -3.24 -5.66 -10.89
N GLY A 36 -2.39 -6.44 -10.24
CA GLY A 36 -1.34 -7.18 -10.90
C GLY A 36 -0.46 -7.96 -9.93
N TYR A 37 0.67 -8.44 -10.44
CA TYR A 37 1.61 -9.24 -9.66
C TYR A 37 3.02 -9.19 -10.23
N GLY A 38 4.02 -9.41 -9.38
CA GLY A 38 5.42 -9.47 -9.74
C GLY A 38 5.90 -8.16 -10.35
N TYR A 39 6.92 -8.23 -11.20
CA TYR A 39 7.63 -7.06 -11.71
C TYR A 39 6.72 -6.05 -12.45
N SER A 40 5.79 -6.53 -13.31
CA SER A 40 4.95 -5.62 -14.11
C SER A 40 3.72 -6.29 -14.74
N THR A 41 3.31 -7.46 -14.27
CA THR A 41 2.20 -8.19 -14.88
C THR A 41 0.87 -7.67 -14.37
N ILE A 42 0.06 -7.09 -15.25
CA ILE A 42 -1.30 -6.67 -14.94
C ILE A 42 -2.23 -7.89 -14.86
N ASP A 43 -3.12 -7.91 -13.88
CA ASP A 43 -4.17 -8.93 -13.83
C ASP A 43 -5.14 -8.73 -15.01
N PRO A 44 -5.36 -9.74 -15.87
CA PRO A 44 -6.16 -9.58 -17.09
C PRO A 44 -7.63 -9.20 -16.83
N GLN A 45 -8.13 -9.36 -15.61
CA GLN A 45 -9.48 -8.97 -15.23
C GLN A 45 -9.53 -7.60 -14.52
N PHE A 46 -8.39 -6.98 -14.20
CA PHE A 46 -8.35 -5.78 -13.36
C PHE A 46 -9.17 -4.63 -13.93
N GLU A 47 -8.90 -4.24 -15.18
CA GLU A 47 -9.57 -3.10 -15.80
C GLU A 47 -11.09 -3.32 -15.93
N ARG A 48 -11.48 -4.52 -16.32
CA ARG A 48 -12.89 -4.89 -16.39
C ARG A 48 -13.54 -4.83 -15.00
N ASN A 49 -12.93 -5.50 -14.02
CA ASN A 49 -13.48 -5.59 -12.67
C ASN A 49 -13.57 -4.22 -12.00
N TYR A 50 -12.56 -3.37 -12.16
CA TYR A 50 -12.59 -2.00 -11.65
C TYR A 50 -13.73 -1.18 -12.29
N ARG A 51 -13.84 -1.18 -13.62
CA ARG A 51 -14.87 -0.44 -14.35
C ARG A 51 -16.28 -0.88 -13.94
N GLU A 52 -16.51 -2.18 -13.87
CA GLU A 52 -17.81 -2.76 -13.54
C GLU A 52 -18.21 -2.45 -12.08
N ALA A 53 -17.28 -2.54 -11.13
CA ALA A 53 -17.52 -2.19 -9.73
C ALA A 53 -17.82 -0.68 -9.59
N ALA A 54 -16.99 0.17 -10.20
CA ALA A 54 -17.13 1.61 -10.15
C ALA A 54 -18.44 2.10 -10.77
N ALA A 55 -18.83 1.54 -11.93
CA ALA A 55 -20.10 1.88 -12.59
C ALA A 55 -21.33 1.54 -11.73
N ARG A 56 -21.22 0.62 -10.80
CA ARG A 56 -22.29 0.23 -9.87
C ARG A 56 -22.18 0.88 -8.49
N GLY A 57 -21.23 1.79 -8.31
CA GLY A 57 -21.00 2.52 -7.06
C GLY A 57 -20.46 1.64 -5.92
N ILE A 58 -19.91 0.46 -6.23
CA ILE A 58 -19.30 -0.41 -5.21
C ILE A 58 -17.94 0.17 -4.87
N PRO A 59 -17.66 0.49 -3.58
CA PRO A 59 -16.35 0.97 -3.15
C PRO A 59 -15.23 -0.02 -3.45
N VAL A 60 -14.17 0.45 -4.13
CA VAL A 60 -13.07 -0.39 -4.60
C VAL A 60 -11.79 -0.13 -3.80
N GLY A 61 -11.05 -1.19 -3.49
CA GLY A 61 -9.62 -1.20 -3.19
C GLY A 61 -8.84 -1.96 -4.27
N ALA A 62 -7.53 -1.89 -4.23
CA ALA A 62 -6.68 -2.68 -5.13
C ALA A 62 -5.53 -3.33 -4.39
N TYR A 63 -5.02 -4.47 -4.89
CA TYR A 63 -3.82 -5.08 -4.35
C TYR A 63 -2.85 -5.52 -5.45
N TRP A 64 -1.57 -5.65 -5.07
CA TRP A 64 -0.50 -6.13 -5.92
C TRP A 64 0.22 -7.28 -5.25
N TYR A 65 0.23 -8.44 -5.91
CA TYR A 65 0.85 -9.65 -5.39
C TYR A 65 2.36 -9.63 -5.64
N ALA A 66 3.14 -9.68 -4.58
CA ALA A 66 4.60 -9.60 -4.62
C ALA A 66 5.24 -10.91 -5.05
N TYR A 67 6.22 -10.83 -5.95
CA TYR A 67 7.04 -11.98 -6.32
C TYR A 67 8.51 -11.82 -5.96
N TRP A 68 9.09 -10.64 -6.12
CA TRP A 68 10.52 -10.32 -5.95
C TRP A 68 11.47 -11.21 -6.76
N SER A 69 10.98 -11.93 -7.73
CA SER A 69 11.78 -12.83 -8.58
C SER A 69 12.47 -12.11 -9.74
N LYS A 70 11.94 -10.94 -10.11
CA LYS A 70 12.48 -10.05 -11.15
C LYS A 70 12.28 -8.62 -10.67
N GLY A 71 13.37 -7.84 -10.58
CA GLY A 71 13.30 -6.48 -10.08
C GLY A 71 13.20 -6.39 -8.55
N THR A 72 12.96 -5.20 -8.06
CA THR A 72 12.87 -4.88 -6.63
C THR A 72 11.42 -4.71 -6.18
N PRO A 73 11.12 -4.78 -4.86
CA PRO A 73 9.81 -4.39 -4.33
C PRO A 73 9.38 -2.97 -4.74
N ALA A 74 10.34 -2.05 -4.87
CA ALA A 74 10.07 -0.70 -5.34
C ALA A 74 9.58 -0.69 -6.79
N ASP A 75 10.16 -1.51 -7.67
CA ASP A 75 9.74 -1.60 -9.08
C ASP A 75 8.34 -2.21 -9.20
N GLU A 76 8.03 -3.25 -8.42
CA GLU A 76 6.69 -3.83 -8.36
C GLU A 76 5.65 -2.80 -7.91
N CYS A 77 5.98 -2.01 -6.88
CA CYS A 77 5.10 -0.95 -6.37
C CYS A 77 4.96 0.23 -7.34
N LYS A 78 6.00 0.59 -8.10
CA LYS A 78 5.89 1.57 -9.21
C LYS A 78 4.94 1.06 -10.30
N ALA A 79 5.05 -0.21 -10.70
CA ALA A 79 4.13 -0.83 -11.64
C ALA A 79 2.69 -0.85 -11.11
N PHE A 80 2.51 -1.13 -9.82
CA PHE A 80 1.21 -1.05 -9.17
C PHE A 80 0.62 0.36 -9.23
N LEU A 81 1.39 1.38 -8.90
CA LEU A 81 0.94 2.78 -8.98
C LEU A 81 0.56 3.19 -10.40
N ALA A 82 1.30 2.72 -11.41
CA ALA A 82 0.95 2.94 -12.80
C ALA A 82 -0.39 2.28 -13.16
N ALA A 83 -0.61 1.03 -12.75
CA ALA A 83 -1.85 0.30 -13.00
C ALA A 83 -3.08 0.97 -12.38
N VAL A 84 -2.94 1.59 -11.21
CA VAL A 84 -4.05 2.26 -10.51
C VAL A 84 -4.13 3.76 -10.80
N SER A 85 -3.33 4.28 -11.73
CA SER A 85 -3.36 5.70 -12.09
C SER A 85 -4.75 6.11 -12.60
N GLY A 86 -5.23 7.28 -12.14
CA GLY A 86 -6.55 7.80 -12.49
C GLY A 86 -7.75 7.09 -11.85
N LYS A 87 -7.53 6.04 -11.04
CA LYS A 87 -8.61 5.27 -10.42
C LYS A 87 -8.91 5.77 -9.00
N SER A 88 -10.20 5.86 -8.65
CA SER A 88 -10.68 6.12 -7.29
C SER A 88 -10.71 4.80 -6.50
N LEU A 89 -9.95 4.74 -5.41
CA LEU A 89 -9.79 3.53 -4.60
C LEU A 89 -10.15 3.82 -3.14
N ALA A 90 -11.43 3.81 -2.84
CA ALA A 90 -11.97 4.10 -1.51
C ALA A 90 -11.48 3.15 -0.42
N TYR A 91 -11.08 1.94 -0.77
CA TYR A 91 -10.50 0.94 0.14
C TYR A 91 -8.98 0.80 0.01
N GLY A 92 -8.31 1.86 -0.51
CA GLY A 92 -6.85 1.95 -0.54
C GLY A 92 -6.16 1.00 -1.51
N ILE A 93 -4.84 0.94 -1.39
CA ILE A 93 -3.96 0.06 -2.15
C ILE A 93 -3.14 -0.81 -1.19
N TRP A 94 -2.99 -2.09 -1.51
CA TRP A 94 -2.42 -3.08 -0.60
C TRP A 94 -1.28 -3.83 -1.25
N TYR A 95 -0.10 -3.85 -0.60
CA TYR A 95 1.02 -4.67 -1.02
C TYR A 95 0.85 -6.06 -0.42
N ASP A 96 0.66 -7.04 -1.28
CA ASP A 96 0.32 -8.41 -0.89
C ASP A 96 1.58 -9.29 -0.88
N VAL A 97 2.02 -9.66 0.33
CA VAL A 97 3.27 -10.39 0.57
C VAL A 97 2.97 -11.76 1.17
N GLU A 98 3.20 -12.79 0.35
CA GLU A 98 2.88 -14.18 0.69
C GLU A 98 4.10 -15.11 0.65
N TYR A 99 3.85 -16.42 0.52
CA TYR A 99 4.86 -17.49 0.65
C TYR A 99 5.61 -17.79 -0.65
N GLU A 100 5.84 -16.80 -1.50
CA GLU A 100 6.69 -17.00 -2.68
C GLU A 100 8.11 -17.43 -2.29
N ARG A 101 8.72 -18.30 -3.09
CA ARG A 101 10.06 -18.84 -2.83
C ARG A 101 11.10 -17.72 -2.72
N SER A 102 11.03 -16.72 -3.59
CA SER A 102 11.91 -15.55 -3.57
C SER A 102 11.77 -14.69 -2.32
N ILE A 103 10.61 -14.77 -1.65
CA ILE A 103 10.31 -14.07 -0.40
C ILE A 103 10.73 -14.92 0.79
N THR A 104 10.34 -16.21 0.80
CA THR A 104 10.58 -17.10 1.94
C THR A 104 12.03 -17.53 2.10
N ALA A 105 12.83 -17.49 1.03
CA ALA A 105 14.27 -17.78 1.07
C ALA A 105 15.07 -16.72 1.84
N LEU A 106 14.52 -15.52 2.04
CA LEU A 106 15.21 -14.41 2.71
C LEU A 106 15.12 -14.56 4.23
N GLY A 107 16.11 -14.01 4.92
CA GLY A 107 16.08 -13.85 6.37
C GLY A 107 14.98 -12.86 6.80
N LYS A 108 14.58 -12.93 8.08
CA LYS A 108 13.49 -12.13 8.63
C LYS A 108 13.71 -10.63 8.45
N LYS A 109 14.91 -10.15 8.76
CA LYS A 109 15.29 -8.75 8.62
C LYS A 109 15.24 -8.31 7.17
N GLU A 110 15.93 -9.01 6.28
CA GLU A 110 15.99 -8.68 4.85
C GLU A 110 14.60 -8.68 4.20
N ARG A 111 13.77 -9.67 4.53
CA ARG A 111 12.38 -9.72 4.08
C ARG A 111 11.61 -8.50 4.53
N THR A 112 11.79 -8.08 5.78
CA THR A 112 11.14 -6.88 6.32
C THR A 112 11.63 -5.61 5.62
N ASP A 113 12.93 -5.49 5.37
CA ASP A 113 13.51 -4.36 4.64
C ASP A 113 12.90 -4.24 3.23
N LYS A 114 12.73 -5.35 2.53
CA LYS A 114 12.09 -5.39 1.20
C LYS A 114 10.59 -5.04 1.25
N VAL A 115 9.86 -5.51 2.24
CA VAL A 115 8.45 -5.11 2.44
C VAL A 115 8.37 -3.60 2.64
N LEU A 116 9.21 -3.05 3.51
CA LEU A 116 9.24 -1.60 3.79
C LEU A 116 9.63 -0.78 2.57
N GLN A 117 10.55 -1.27 1.73
CA GLN A 117 10.92 -0.63 0.47
C GLN A 117 9.70 -0.47 -0.45
N GLY A 118 8.89 -1.51 -0.63
CA GLY A 118 7.66 -1.43 -1.43
C GLY A 118 6.62 -0.50 -0.82
N LEU A 119 6.37 -0.64 0.49
CA LEU A 119 5.39 0.18 1.21
C LEU A 119 5.76 1.68 1.19
N ALA A 120 7.05 2.01 1.26
CA ALA A 120 7.52 3.40 1.16
C ALA A 120 7.16 4.03 -0.19
N VAL A 121 7.33 3.29 -1.30
CA VAL A 121 6.92 3.75 -2.64
C VAL A 121 5.41 3.99 -2.71
N LEU A 122 4.60 3.09 -2.14
CA LEU A 122 3.14 3.26 -2.11
C LEU A 122 2.74 4.46 -1.25
N ALA A 123 3.35 4.63 -0.08
CA ALA A 123 3.08 5.76 0.82
C ALA A 123 3.43 7.11 0.18
N ALA A 124 4.56 7.19 -0.53
CA ALA A 124 4.99 8.40 -1.24
C ALA A 124 3.99 8.86 -2.33
N SER A 125 3.13 7.95 -2.82
CA SER A 125 2.08 8.31 -3.79
C SER A 125 0.94 9.17 -3.20
N GLY A 126 0.89 9.33 -1.89
CA GLY A 126 -0.20 9.99 -1.20
C GLY A 126 -1.51 9.20 -1.16
N ARG A 127 -1.54 7.96 -1.63
CA ARG A 127 -2.71 7.09 -1.52
C ARG A 127 -2.73 6.38 -0.17
N TYR A 128 -3.91 6.10 0.34
CA TYR A 128 -4.03 5.22 1.50
C TYR A 128 -3.50 3.84 1.14
N CYS A 129 -2.48 3.37 1.85
CA CYS A 129 -1.82 2.10 1.55
C CYS A 129 -1.54 1.28 2.81
N GLY A 130 -1.38 -0.02 2.62
CA GLY A 130 -1.06 -0.96 3.68
C GLY A 130 -0.48 -2.26 3.16
N LEU A 131 -0.19 -3.15 4.11
CA LEU A 131 0.32 -4.50 3.86
C LEU A 131 -0.81 -5.52 3.98
N TYR A 132 -0.94 -6.39 2.96
CA TYR A 132 -1.63 -7.67 3.15
C TYR A 132 -0.60 -8.77 3.37
N ALA A 133 -0.83 -9.57 4.38
CA ALA A 133 -0.07 -10.79 4.64
C ALA A 133 -0.83 -11.73 5.59
N SER A 134 -0.44 -13.01 5.63
CA SER A 134 -0.97 -13.94 6.63
C SER A 134 -0.50 -13.58 8.04
N THR A 135 -1.26 -14.02 9.04
CA THR A 135 -0.88 -13.88 10.46
C THR A 135 0.50 -14.51 10.74
N ASP A 136 0.82 -15.66 10.14
CA ASP A 136 2.15 -16.28 10.32
C ASP A 136 3.26 -15.41 9.69
N MET A 137 3.03 -14.87 8.49
CA MET A 137 3.99 -13.97 7.86
C MET A 137 4.28 -12.76 8.77
N ILE A 138 3.25 -12.10 9.27
CA ILE A 138 3.39 -10.94 10.14
C ILE A 138 4.06 -11.30 11.46
N ASN A 139 3.53 -12.29 12.19
CA ASN A 139 3.94 -12.58 13.56
C ASN A 139 5.32 -13.22 13.66
N ASN A 140 5.69 -14.07 12.70
CA ASN A 140 6.83 -14.96 12.81
C ASN A 140 7.92 -14.69 11.77
N ARG A 141 7.56 -14.20 10.58
CA ARG A 141 8.47 -14.08 9.44
C ARG A 141 8.89 -12.65 9.12
N LEU A 142 8.22 -11.64 9.69
CA LEU A 142 8.56 -10.22 9.58
C LEU A 142 8.89 -9.64 10.95
N GLU A 143 9.71 -8.62 10.98
CA GLU A 143 9.95 -7.78 12.17
C GLU A 143 8.75 -6.85 12.36
N PHE A 144 7.62 -7.38 12.85
CA PHE A 144 6.33 -6.70 12.84
C PHE A 144 6.32 -5.35 13.56
N GLU A 145 7.20 -5.15 14.55
CA GLU A 145 7.34 -3.86 15.24
C GLU A 145 7.64 -2.71 14.26
N ARG A 146 8.40 -2.99 13.19
CA ARG A 146 8.76 -2.01 12.16
C ARG A 146 7.62 -1.70 11.19
N LEU A 147 6.55 -2.49 11.21
CA LEU A 147 5.39 -2.32 10.34
C LEU A 147 4.25 -1.52 10.97
N LYS A 148 4.39 -1.10 12.23
CA LYS A 148 3.34 -0.40 13.01
C LYS A 148 2.85 0.91 12.38
N ALA A 149 3.64 1.51 11.49
CA ALA A 149 3.25 2.74 10.80
C ALA A 149 2.24 2.48 9.66
N TYR A 150 2.12 1.24 9.20
CA TYR A 150 1.25 0.88 8.08
C TYR A 150 -0.01 0.18 8.55
N ASP A 151 -1.09 0.37 7.81
CA ASP A 151 -2.30 -0.39 8.05
C ASP A 151 -2.14 -1.84 7.56
N ILE A 152 -2.84 -2.74 8.23
CA ILE A 152 -2.73 -4.18 7.98
C ILE A 152 -4.07 -4.72 7.48
N TRP A 153 -4.01 -5.44 6.37
CA TRP A 153 -5.02 -6.37 5.92
C TRP A 153 -4.48 -7.78 6.17
N VAL A 154 -4.95 -8.41 7.23
CA VAL A 154 -4.43 -9.70 7.67
C VAL A 154 -5.26 -10.86 7.17
N ALA A 155 -4.60 -11.94 6.74
CA ALA A 155 -5.25 -13.20 6.43
C ALA A 155 -5.07 -14.22 7.56
N GLN A 156 -6.19 -14.72 8.05
CA GLN A 156 -6.26 -15.88 8.94
C GLN A 156 -7.67 -16.46 8.87
N TYR A 157 -7.81 -17.63 8.33
CA TYR A 157 -9.12 -18.26 8.19
C TYR A 157 -9.57 -18.88 9.53
N GLY A 158 -10.80 -18.55 9.94
CA GLY A 158 -11.37 -19.03 11.18
C GLY A 158 -12.24 -18.01 11.91
N SER A 159 -12.53 -18.31 13.18
CA SER A 159 -13.42 -17.51 14.01
C SER A 159 -12.74 -16.34 14.73
N ARG A 160 -11.41 -16.36 14.83
CA ARG A 160 -10.61 -15.29 15.46
C ARG A 160 -9.32 -15.07 14.70
N CYS A 161 -8.79 -13.84 14.78
CA CYS A 161 -7.48 -13.47 14.29
C CYS A 161 -6.50 -13.29 15.47
N THR A 162 -5.28 -13.80 15.32
CA THR A 162 -4.21 -13.74 16.32
C THR A 162 -3.03 -12.87 15.88
N CYS A 163 -3.26 -11.97 14.92
CA CYS A 163 -2.25 -11.01 14.48
C CYS A 163 -1.79 -10.13 15.64
N LYS A 164 -0.48 -9.96 15.78
CA LYS A 164 0.14 -9.14 16.84
C LYS A 164 0.04 -7.64 16.56
N LEU A 165 -0.16 -7.25 15.29
CA LEU A 165 -0.39 -5.86 14.91
C LEU A 165 -1.89 -5.54 14.92
N PRO A 166 -2.26 -4.28 15.23
CA PRO A 166 -3.59 -3.77 14.90
C PRO A 166 -3.82 -3.89 13.38
N TYR A 167 -5.00 -4.31 12.99
CA TYR A 167 -5.36 -4.47 11.59
C TYR A 167 -6.69 -3.77 11.29
N GLY A 168 -6.77 -3.22 10.09
CA GLY A 168 -7.97 -2.54 9.62
C GLY A 168 -8.89 -3.46 8.83
N ILE A 169 -8.31 -4.49 8.14
CA ILE A 169 -9.08 -5.50 7.41
C ILE A 169 -8.61 -6.89 7.82
N TRP A 170 -9.55 -7.82 7.91
CA TRP A 170 -9.31 -9.23 8.16
C TRP A 170 -9.96 -10.09 7.07
N GLN A 171 -9.16 -10.81 6.28
CA GLN A 171 -9.61 -11.88 5.40
C GLN A 171 -9.79 -13.13 6.25
N TYR A 172 -11.06 -13.45 6.54
CA TYR A 172 -11.39 -14.48 7.53
C TYR A 172 -11.79 -15.83 6.91
N SER A 173 -11.99 -15.88 5.60
CA SER A 173 -12.38 -17.08 4.89
C SER A 173 -12.11 -16.97 3.39
N SER A 174 -11.83 -18.11 2.77
CA SER A 174 -11.78 -18.30 1.30
C SER A 174 -12.93 -19.17 0.76
N THR A 175 -13.94 -19.44 1.58
CA THR A 175 -15.01 -20.40 1.26
C THR A 175 -16.39 -19.77 1.12
N ASN A 176 -16.46 -18.48 0.82
CA ASN A 176 -17.71 -17.75 0.55
C ASN A 176 -18.79 -17.87 1.65
N PRO A 177 -18.49 -17.64 2.95
CA PRO A 177 -19.50 -17.70 4.00
C PRO A 177 -20.56 -16.60 3.89
N LEU A 178 -20.34 -15.59 3.06
CA LEU A 178 -21.32 -14.55 2.77
C LEU A 178 -22.42 -15.03 1.79
N GLY A 179 -22.23 -16.21 1.18
CA GLY A 179 -23.19 -16.77 0.25
C GLY A 179 -23.40 -15.90 -1.00
N VAL A 180 -22.31 -15.28 -1.50
CA VAL A 180 -22.40 -14.50 -2.75
C VAL A 180 -22.65 -15.43 -3.91
N PRO A 181 -23.75 -15.22 -4.68
CA PRO A 181 -24.13 -16.12 -5.77
C PRO A 181 -23.09 -16.19 -6.87
N GLY A 182 -22.89 -17.39 -7.43
CA GLY A 182 -22.00 -17.61 -8.58
C GLY A 182 -20.58 -18.02 -8.26
N TYR A 183 -20.20 -18.05 -6.97
CA TYR A 183 -18.81 -18.36 -6.56
C TYR A 183 -18.67 -19.70 -5.85
N GLY A 184 -19.79 -20.41 -5.55
CA GLY A 184 -19.72 -21.64 -4.81
C GLY A 184 -18.98 -21.45 -3.48
N ARG A 185 -17.89 -22.22 -3.28
CA ARG A 185 -17.01 -22.11 -2.11
C ARG A 185 -15.64 -21.47 -2.43
N HIS A 186 -15.55 -20.66 -3.47
CA HIS A 186 -14.28 -20.09 -3.95
C HIS A 186 -14.33 -18.57 -4.01
N LEU A 187 -14.53 -17.94 -2.84
CA LEU A 187 -14.52 -16.48 -2.73
C LEU A 187 -13.93 -16.06 -1.39
N ASP A 188 -12.93 -15.20 -1.46
CA ASP A 188 -12.30 -14.62 -0.29
C ASP A 188 -13.21 -13.56 0.33
N CYS A 189 -13.41 -13.68 1.65
CA CYS A 189 -14.32 -12.83 2.40
C CYS A 189 -13.60 -12.09 3.51
N ASN A 190 -13.92 -10.80 3.62
CA ASN A 190 -13.23 -9.85 4.43
C ASN A 190 -14.15 -9.14 5.43
N ARG A 191 -13.57 -8.68 6.55
CA ARG A 191 -14.18 -7.77 7.52
C ARG A 191 -13.32 -6.52 7.64
N ALA A 192 -13.85 -5.37 7.29
CA ALA A 192 -13.22 -4.08 7.55
C ALA A 192 -13.73 -3.51 8.87
N TYR A 193 -12.81 -3.09 9.73
CA TYR A 193 -13.08 -2.48 11.04
C TYR A 193 -13.00 -0.95 10.99
N LYS A 194 -12.50 -0.41 9.88
CA LYS A 194 -12.43 1.03 9.57
C LYS A 194 -13.37 1.35 8.43
N ASP A 195 -13.92 2.54 8.41
CA ASP A 195 -14.67 3.07 7.27
C ASP A 195 -13.70 3.74 6.30
N TYR A 196 -13.08 2.93 5.45
CA TYR A 196 -12.08 3.41 4.49
C TYR A 196 -12.66 4.41 3.50
N HIS A 197 -13.92 4.25 3.13
CA HIS A 197 -14.58 5.18 2.23
C HIS A 197 -14.60 6.59 2.83
N LYS A 198 -14.95 6.73 4.11
CA LYS A 198 -14.91 8.02 4.80
C LYS A 198 -13.49 8.53 5.02
N ILE A 199 -12.53 7.65 5.28
CA ILE A 199 -11.12 8.02 5.48
C ILE A 199 -10.55 8.60 4.19
N THR A 200 -10.74 7.93 3.05
CA THR A 200 -10.20 8.37 1.76
C THR A 200 -10.96 9.56 1.16
N ALA A 201 -12.28 9.67 1.39
CA ALA A 201 -13.09 10.77 0.89
C ALA A 201 -12.74 12.13 1.53
N LYS A 202 -12.23 12.14 2.76
CA LYS A 202 -11.84 13.37 3.46
C LYS A 202 -10.56 14.00 2.93
N GLY A 203 -9.93 13.42 1.90
CA GLY A 203 -8.62 13.86 1.44
C GLY A 203 -7.56 13.79 2.54
N THR A 204 -7.93 13.25 3.70
CA THR A 204 -7.02 13.06 4.79
C THR A 204 -6.12 11.91 4.36
N LEU A 205 -4.98 12.28 3.81
CA LEU A 205 -3.82 11.43 3.83
C LEU A 205 -3.61 11.08 5.31
N ALA A 206 -4.26 10.02 5.77
CA ALA A 206 -3.82 9.32 6.94
C ALA A 206 -2.55 8.56 6.50
N LEU A 207 -1.53 9.33 6.18
CA LEU A 207 -0.17 8.95 6.47
C LEU A 207 -0.24 8.60 7.95
N GLY A 208 -0.38 7.32 8.23
CA GLY A 208 -0.26 6.80 9.57
C GLY A 208 0.93 7.51 10.16
N LYS A 209 0.81 8.00 11.38
CA LYS A 209 1.87 8.73 12.06
C LYS A 209 3.21 8.19 11.61
N LEU A 210 3.74 8.83 10.58
CA LEU A 210 5.08 8.86 10.06
C LEU A 210 5.99 7.72 10.52
N VAL A 211 6.47 6.98 9.58
CA VAL A 211 7.71 6.21 9.71
C VAL A 211 8.66 7.03 10.58
N GLN A 212 8.83 6.65 11.83
CA GLN A 212 9.99 7.07 12.58
C GLN A 212 11.20 6.61 11.77
N PRO A 213 12.19 7.47 11.52
CA PRO A 213 13.35 7.08 10.75
C PRO A 213 13.89 5.77 11.32
N VAL A 214 14.17 4.80 10.44
CA VAL A 214 14.89 3.59 10.82
C VAL A 214 16.24 4.07 11.34
N GLN A 215 16.43 4.02 12.65
CA GLN A 215 17.73 4.29 13.25
C GLN A 215 18.70 3.29 12.63
N PRO A 216 19.85 3.71 12.07
CA PRO A 216 20.88 2.78 11.65
C PRO A 216 21.26 1.94 12.87
N GLY A 217 21.39 0.63 12.66
CA GLY A 217 21.81 -0.30 13.72
C GLY A 217 23.13 0.14 14.35
N PRO A 218 23.41 -0.24 15.61
CA PRO A 218 24.63 0.14 16.28
C PRO A 218 25.83 -0.45 15.53
N GLY A 219 26.68 0.41 14.90
CA GLY A 219 27.87 -0.04 14.21
C GLY A 219 28.50 0.89 13.18
N GLU A 220 27.96 2.07 12.92
CA GLU A 220 28.66 3.06 12.10
C GLU A 220 28.89 4.35 12.91
N ASP A 221 30.13 4.54 13.41
CA ASP A 221 30.62 5.81 13.96
C ASP A 221 30.72 6.86 12.82
N LYS A 222 29.60 7.48 12.47
CA LYS A 222 29.59 8.75 11.74
C LYS A 222 29.24 9.87 12.72
N PRO A 223 29.93 11.02 12.64
CA PRO A 223 29.63 12.16 13.51
C PRO A 223 28.17 12.57 13.34
N PRO A 224 27.51 13.10 14.39
CA PRO A 224 26.13 13.56 14.29
C PRO A 224 26.02 14.58 13.16
N ARG A 225 25.15 14.29 12.18
CA ARG A 225 24.84 15.24 11.12
C ARG A 225 23.91 16.30 11.71
N ASP A 226 24.21 17.56 11.48
CA ASP A 226 23.26 18.63 11.75
C ASP A 226 22.04 18.41 10.88
N THR A 227 20.89 18.19 11.50
CA THR A 227 19.64 17.87 10.82
C THR A 227 18.71 19.09 10.87
N TYR A 228 18.19 19.48 9.72
CA TYR A 228 17.17 20.51 9.60
C TYR A 228 16.14 20.09 8.53
N THR A 229 14.99 20.73 8.53
CA THR A 229 13.89 20.48 7.60
C THR A 229 13.63 21.75 6.78
N ARG A 230 13.14 21.56 5.56
CA ARG A 230 12.67 22.64 4.68
C ARG A 230 11.22 22.44 4.33
N GLU A 231 10.46 23.52 4.33
CA GLU A 231 9.12 23.55 3.74
C GLU A 231 9.25 24.10 2.32
N ILE A 232 8.64 23.39 1.36
CA ILE A 232 8.63 23.80 -0.04
C ILE A 232 7.22 24.23 -0.40
N GLY A 233 7.09 25.41 -0.99
CA GLY A 233 5.83 26.04 -1.36
C GLY A 233 5.06 25.28 -2.44
N PRO A 234 3.95 25.82 -2.95
CA PRO A 234 3.08 25.10 -3.88
C PRO A 234 3.85 24.66 -5.12
N ALA A 235 3.77 23.38 -5.42
CA ALA A 235 4.46 22.73 -6.51
C ALA A 235 3.48 21.95 -7.40
N THR A 236 3.76 21.84 -8.70
CA THR A 236 3.03 20.95 -9.57
C THR A 236 3.40 19.48 -9.27
N ARG A 237 2.55 18.54 -9.70
CA ARG A 237 2.83 17.11 -9.54
C ARG A 237 4.17 16.70 -10.18
N GLY A 238 4.52 17.30 -11.30
CA GLY A 238 5.78 17.02 -12.00
C GLY A 238 7.00 17.50 -11.22
N ASP A 239 6.91 18.67 -10.60
CA ASP A 239 7.99 19.24 -9.77
C ASP A 239 8.20 18.42 -8.51
N LEU A 240 7.12 17.94 -7.88
CA LEU A 240 7.17 17.05 -6.73
C LEU A 240 7.90 15.74 -7.03
N ILE A 241 7.63 15.13 -8.20
CA ILE A 241 8.31 13.91 -8.62
C ILE A 241 9.81 14.13 -8.73
N LYS A 242 10.25 15.22 -9.36
CA LYS A 242 11.68 15.56 -9.51
C LYS A 242 12.36 15.80 -8.15
N LEU A 243 11.69 16.51 -7.25
CA LEU A 243 12.20 16.73 -5.89
C LEU A 243 12.34 15.43 -5.10
N ILE A 244 11.36 14.53 -5.21
CA ILE A 244 11.41 13.21 -4.56
C ILE A 244 12.55 12.38 -5.14
N GLU A 245 12.72 12.34 -6.44
CA GLU A 245 13.80 11.60 -7.12
C GLU A 245 15.18 12.13 -6.71
N GLU A 246 15.35 13.44 -6.56
CA GLU A 246 16.62 14.01 -6.14
C GLU A 246 16.87 13.80 -4.65
N ALA A 247 15.86 13.95 -3.82
CA ALA A 247 15.96 13.64 -2.39
C ALA A 247 16.36 12.16 -2.16
N ASP A 248 15.80 11.23 -2.95
CA ASP A 248 16.13 9.80 -2.89
C ASP A 248 17.60 9.55 -3.26
N LYS A 249 18.14 10.21 -4.29
CA LYS A 249 19.57 10.14 -4.65
C LYS A 249 20.50 10.61 -3.54
N LEU A 250 20.06 11.59 -2.75
CA LEU A 250 20.80 12.13 -1.60
C LEU A 250 20.57 11.32 -0.32
N GLY A 251 19.73 10.29 -0.35
CA GLY A 251 19.36 9.48 0.82
C GLY A 251 18.50 10.24 1.82
N LEU A 252 17.73 11.23 1.35
CA LEU A 252 16.84 12.06 2.15
C LEU A 252 15.41 11.51 2.12
N TYR A 253 14.63 11.84 3.14
CA TYR A 253 13.23 11.43 3.23
C TYR A 253 12.31 12.62 2.97
N VAL A 254 11.33 12.43 2.10
CA VAL A 254 10.25 13.40 1.87
C VAL A 254 9.03 12.96 2.68
N THR A 255 8.55 13.81 3.58
CA THR A 255 7.44 13.48 4.47
C THR A 255 6.34 14.54 4.43
N GLY A 256 5.08 14.10 4.40
CA GLY A 256 3.89 14.94 4.57
C GLY A 256 3.83 16.11 3.60
N ALA A 257 3.33 17.27 3.94
CA ALA A 257 3.25 18.45 3.08
C ALA A 257 4.64 19.01 2.65
N LEU A 258 5.46 18.12 2.01
CA LEU A 258 6.79 18.45 1.48
C LEU A 258 7.81 18.97 2.52
N THR A 259 7.93 18.24 3.59
CA THR A 259 9.08 18.40 4.47
C THR A 259 10.18 17.43 4.02
N ILE A 260 11.34 17.91 3.62
CA ILE A 260 12.51 17.11 3.25
C ILE A 260 13.50 17.13 4.40
N GLY A 261 13.95 15.98 4.89
CA GLY A 261 14.95 15.88 5.94
C GLY A 261 15.23 14.45 6.38
N PRO A 262 16.21 14.21 7.24
CA PRO A 262 17.24 15.16 7.69
C PRO A 262 18.31 15.42 6.60
N MET A 263 18.80 16.65 6.49
CA MET A 263 19.77 17.09 5.50
C MET A 263 21.11 17.51 6.13
N THR A 264 22.20 17.36 5.37
CA THR A 264 23.46 18.03 5.65
C THR A 264 23.51 19.37 4.91
N GLY A 265 24.48 20.24 5.23
CA GLY A 265 24.61 21.53 4.53
C GLY A 265 24.82 21.40 3.02
N GLY A 266 25.46 20.32 2.56
CA GLY A 266 25.62 20.04 1.12
C GLY A 266 24.31 19.59 0.47
N ASP A 267 23.52 18.76 1.14
CA ASP A 267 22.22 18.29 0.67
C ASP A 267 21.23 19.47 0.56
N ASP A 268 21.25 20.39 1.56
CA ASP A 268 20.40 21.57 1.56
C ASP A 268 20.68 22.47 0.35
N ALA A 269 21.93 22.71 0.03
CA ALA A 269 22.30 23.50 -1.14
C ALA A 269 21.82 22.87 -2.46
N ALA A 270 21.89 21.53 -2.58
CA ALA A 270 21.40 20.82 -3.76
C ALA A 270 19.87 20.91 -3.88
N ILE A 271 19.14 20.75 -2.78
CA ILE A 271 17.67 20.86 -2.77
C ILE A 271 17.22 22.31 -3.03
N GLN A 272 17.90 23.31 -2.48
CA GLN A 272 17.60 24.72 -2.76
C GLN A 272 17.84 25.06 -4.25
N ALA A 273 18.94 24.58 -4.84
CA ALA A 273 19.23 24.78 -6.25
C ALA A 273 18.15 24.15 -7.14
N LEU A 274 17.73 22.94 -6.84
CA LEU A 274 16.67 22.23 -7.59
C LEU A 274 15.31 22.93 -7.40
N ALA A 275 14.97 23.36 -6.19
CA ALA A 275 13.74 24.09 -5.95
C ALA A 275 13.71 25.41 -6.75
N ALA A 276 14.82 26.13 -6.78
CA ALA A 276 14.96 27.37 -7.58
C ALA A 276 14.81 27.08 -9.09
N GLU A 277 15.40 26.00 -9.60
CA GLU A 277 15.24 25.58 -11.01
C GLU A 277 13.78 25.27 -11.36
N LEU A 278 13.02 24.72 -10.41
CA LEU A 278 11.60 24.40 -10.55
C LEU A 278 10.66 25.58 -10.24
N GLY A 279 11.20 26.73 -9.86
CA GLY A 279 10.41 27.92 -9.49
C GLY A 279 9.63 27.77 -8.19
N LEU A 280 10.12 26.96 -7.25
CA LEU A 280 9.50 26.70 -5.96
C LEU A 280 10.14 27.52 -4.85
N GLU A 281 9.34 27.97 -3.88
CA GLU A 281 9.85 28.61 -2.67
C GLU A 281 10.33 27.54 -1.68
N CYS A 282 11.56 27.71 -1.18
CA CYS A 282 12.18 26.88 -0.17
C CYS A 282 12.36 27.70 1.11
N LYS A 283 11.77 27.27 2.23
CA LYS A 283 11.82 27.96 3.54
C LYS A 283 12.57 27.11 4.57
#